data_960599628229c6f9d74d9193a2adb031
#
_entry.id   960599628229c6f9d74d9193a2adb031
#
_cell.length_a   1.000
_cell.length_b   1.000
_cell.length_c   1.000
_cell.angle_alpha   90.00
_cell.angle_beta   90.00
_cell.angle_gamma   90.00
#
_symmetry.space_group_name_H-M   'P 1'
#
loop_
_entity.id
_entity.type
_entity.pdbx_description
1 polymer ?
#
loop_
_entity_poly.entity_id
_entity_poly.type
_entity_poly.pdbx_seq_one_letter_code
_entity_poly.pdbx_strand_id
1 'polypeptide(L)'
;LLEVVEVIWITGDTHGDWIHRLNMDSFPEQREMTKDDYVIVLGDFGIWRDSPQQRWYLNWLEEKHFTTLFIDGNHECYDILDAYPVEEWHGGKVHFIKPSVIHLMRGQVFDIDGLKFFTFGGAASHDISDGVLEIDDPRVKEWRDDPDKMYRINHISWWEREMPNQEEMDEGIKNLAEHDNKVDFILTHCTASSTAALLSHGLYKPDKLTDYLEEIRCNVDYGRWLCGHYHDSKAITAKDYVLYEQIVRIA
;
A
#
# COMPACT_ATOMS: atom_id res chain seq x y z
N LEU A 1 4.96 24.13 -26.88
CA LEU A 1 4.99 22.75 -26.42
C LEU A 1 3.88 22.67 -25.39
N LEU A 2 2.89 21.82 -25.63
CA LEU A 2 1.93 21.42 -24.60
C LEU A 2 2.75 20.64 -23.56
N GLU A 3 2.78 21.09 -22.29
CA GLU A 3 3.29 20.26 -21.20
C GLU A 3 2.46 18.98 -21.18
N VAL A 4 3.13 17.84 -21.32
CA VAL A 4 2.50 16.54 -21.11
C VAL A 4 2.34 16.41 -19.61
N VAL A 5 1.14 16.54 -19.11
CA VAL A 5 0.81 16.34 -17.69
C VAL A 5 0.69 14.83 -17.48
N GLU A 6 1.50 14.30 -16.57
CA GLU A 6 1.42 12.89 -16.18
C GLU A 6 0.06 12.60 -15.54
N VAL A 7 -0.55 11.49 -15.93
CA VAL A 7 -1.86 11.09 -15.40
C VAL A 7 -1.66 10.08 -14.28
N ILE A 8 -2.27 10.35 -13.12
CA ILE A 8 -2.13 9.52 -11.93
C ILE A 8 -3.49 8.96 -11.51
N TRP A 9 -3.58 7.63 -11.51
CA TRP A 9 -4.72 6.87 -11.04
C TRP A 9 -4.38 6.13 -9.75
N ILE A 10 -5.35 5.96 -8.86
CA ILE A 10 -5.18 5.24 -7.59
C ILE A 10 -6.30 4.21 -7.43
N THR A 11 -5.95 3.05 -6.88
CA THR A 11 -6.88 2.00 -6.47
C THR A 11 -6.48 1.44 -5.10
N GLY A 12 -7.41 0.80 -4.40
CA GLY A 12 -7.13 0.08 -3.16
C GLY A 12 -6.50 -1.29 -3.40
N ASP A 13 -6.62 -2.14 -2.40
CA ASP A 13 -6.07 -3.49 -2.30
C ASP A 13 -6.36 -4.34 -3.54
N THR A 14 -5.35 -4.94 -4.10
CA THR A 14 -5.52 -5.82 -5.28
C THR A 14 -5.42 -7.30 -4.93
N HIS A 15 -4.77 -7.66 -3.82
CA HIS A 15 -4.56 -9.05 -3.38
C HIS A 15 -4.07 -9.97 -4.52
N GLY A 16 -3.24 -9.45 -5.42
CA GLY A 16 -2.75 -10.19 -6.58
C GLY A 16 -3.76 -10.36 -7.72
N ASP A 17 -4.96 -9.82 -7.60
CA ASP A 17 -5.99 -9.86 -8.64
C ASP A 17 -5.87 -8.70 -9.64
N TRP A 18 -4.63 -8.48 -10.12
CA TRP A 18 -4.32 -7.40 -11.05
C TRP A 18 -5.02 -7.56 -12.39
N ILE A 19 -5.21 -8.81 -12.84
CA ILE A 19 -5.82 -9.11 -14.15
C ILE A 19 -7.26 -8.61 -14.21
N HIS A 20 -8.06 -8.87 -13.17
CA HIS A 20 -9.45 -8.40 -13.17
C HIS A 20 -9.52 -6.89 -12.93
N ARG A 21 -8.66 -6.34 -12.07
CA ARG A 21 -8.65 -4.91 -11.75
C ARG A 21 -8.14 -4.04 -12.90
N LEU A 22 -7.04 -4.45 -13.54
CA LEU A 22 -6.27 -3.62 -14.49
C LEU A 22 -6.34 -4.13 -15.93
N ASN A 23 -7.35 -4.93 -16.30
CA ASN A 23 -7.59 -5.27 -17.70
C ASN A 23 -8.26 -4.13 -18.46
N MET A 24 -8.34 -4.26 -19.79
CA MET A 24 -8.91 -3.23 -20.67
C MET A 24 -10.41 -3.04 -20.50
N ASP A 25 -11.13 -4.02 -19.97
CA ASP A 25 -12.58 -3.94 -19.75
C ASP A 25 -12.89 -3.21 -18.43
N SER A 26 -12.10 -3.47 -17.39
CA SER A 26 -12.27 -2.84 -16.06
C SER A 26 -11.64 -1.45 -15.98
N PHE A 27 -10.58 -1.20 -16.76
CA PHE A 27 -9.84 0.05 -16.80
C PHE A 27 -9.53 0.44 -18.27
N PRO A 28 -10.51 0.87 -19.04
CA PRO A 28 -10.34 1.23 -20.46
C PRO A 28 -9.50 2.49 -20.69
N GLU A 29 -9.40 3.39 -19.70
CA GLU A 29 -8.62 4.63 -19.76
C GLU A 29 -7.13 4.38 -20.01
N GLN A 30 -6.62 3.22 -19.60
CA GLN A 30 -5.23 2.82 -19.84
C GLN A 30 -4.82 2.80 -21.32
N ARG A 31 -5.76 2.86 -22.28
CA ARG A 31 -5.46 2.88 -23.72
C ARG A 31 -4.71 4.12 -24.17
N GLU A 32 -4.94 5.23 -23.45
CA GLU A 32 -4.33 6.52 -23.74
C GLU A 32 -3.10 6.80 -22.85
N MET A 33 -2.80 5.91 -21.92
CA MET A 33 -1.67 6.04 -21.00
C MET A 33 -0.35 5.62 -21.64
N THR A 34 0.72 6.16 -21.09
CA THR A 34 2.12 5.85 -21.43
C THR A 34 2.88 5.39 -20.18
N LYS A 35 4.15 5.01 -20.32
CA LYS A 35 4.98 4.65 -19.15
C LYS A 35 5.28 5.82 -18.20
N ASP A 36 5.02 7.03 -18.61
CA ASP A 36 5.12 8.22 -17.77
C ASP A 36 3.84 8.48 -16.96
N ASP A 37 2.78 7.70 -17.20
CA ASP A 37 1.53 7.74 -16.43
C ASP A 37 1.53 6.63 -15.37
N TYR A 38 0.84 6.85 -14.25
CA TYR A 38 0.94 5.99 -13.08
C TYR A 38 -0.42 5.41 -12.64
N VAL A 39 -0.38 4.15 -12.20
CA VAL A 39 -1.44 3.53 -11.41
C VAL A 39 -0.85 3.13 -10.07
N ILE A 40 -1.36 3.71 -8.98
CA ILE A 40 -0.88 3.48 -7.61
C ILE A 40 -1.84 2.55 -6.87
N VAL A 41 -1.32 1.47 -6.27
CA VAL A 41 -2.07 0.54 -5.43
C VAL A 41 -1.79 0.80 -3.96
N LEU A 42 -2.84 0.97 -3.15
CA LEU A 42 -2.76 1.35 -1.74
C LEU A 42 -2.58 0.16 -0.79
N GLY A 43 -1.58 -0.66 -1.05
CA GLY A 43 -1.21 -1.82 -0.24
C GLY A 43 -1.94 -3.10 -0.63
N ASP A 44 -1.60 -4.19 0.06
CA ASP A 44 -2.05 -5.54 -0.26
C ASP A 44 -1.95 -5.83 -1.77
N PHE A 45 -0.79 -5.45 -2.31
CA PHE A 45 -0.51 -5.58 -3.73
C PHE A 45 -0.53 -7.04 -4.16
N GLY A 46 0.04 -7.93 -3.33
CA GLY A 46 -0.09 -9.36 -3.51
C GLY A 46 1.15 -10.02 -4.11
N ILE A 47 2.35 -9.60 -3.74
CA ILE A 47 3.56 -10.37 -3.95
C ILE A 47 3.68 -11.40 -2.82
N TRP A 48 3.23 -12.64 -3.07
CA TRP A 48 3.11 -13.65 -2.01
C TRP A 48 4.16 -14.75 -2.06
N ARG A 49 4.72 -15.04 -3.25
CA ARG A 49 5.71 -16.11 -3.41
C ARG A 49 6.49 -15.99 -4.72
N ASP A 50 7.71 -16.47 -4.76
CA ASP A 50 8.44 -16.63 -6.03
C ASP A 50 7.97 -17.89 -6.76
N SER A 51 6.96 -17.75 -7.61
CA SER A 51 6.39 -18.82 -8.41
C SER A 51 6.39 -18.44 -9.91
N PRO A 52 6.35 -19.45 -10.83
CA PRO A 52 6.18 -19.15 -12.24
C PRO A 52 4.93 -18.32 -12.55
N GLN A 53 3.83 -18.56 -11.82
CA GLN A 53 2.60 -17.81 -11.96
C GLN A 53 2.77 -16.35 -11.52
N GLN A 54 3.40 -16.11 -10.37
CA GLN A 54 3.67 -14.76 -9.87
C GLN A 54 4.56 -13.98 -10.83
N ARG A 55 5.63 -14.62 -11.36
CA ARG A 55 6.51 -14.02 -12.37
C ARG A 55 5.77 -13.68 -13.67
N TRP A 56 4.82 -14.54 -14.08
CA TRP A 56 3.99 -14.26 -15.26
C TRP A 56 3.10 -13.03 -15.04
N TYR A 57 2.46 -12.90 -13.89
CA TYR A 57 1.63 -11.74 -13.54
C TYR A 57 2.45 -10.45 -13.48
N LEU A 58 3.64 -10.48 -12.89
CA LEU A 58 4.53 -9.31 -12.85
C LEU A 58 5.01 -8.91 -14.26
N ASN A 59 5.25 -9.87 -15.16
CA ASN A 59 5.54 -9.56 -16.55
C ASN A 59 4.33 -8.96 -17.27
N TRP A 60 3.14 -9.45 -17.00
CA TRP A 60 1.91 -8.88 -17.55
C TRP A 60 1.68 -7.43 -17.08
N LEU A 61 2.00 -7.08 -15.84
CA LEU A 61 1.99 -5.70 -15.36
C LEU A 61 3.07 -4.85 -16.07
N GLU A 62 4.27 -5.40 -16.24
CA GLU A 62 5.38 -4.73 -16.95
C GLU A 62 5.00 -4.39 -18.40
N GLU A 63 4.18 -5.20 -19.05
CA GLU A 63 3.71 -4.99 -20.43
C GLU A 63 2.59 -3.95 -20.54
N LYS A 64 2.08 -3.41 -19.42
CA LYS A 64 1.06 -2.34 -19.44
C LYS A 64 1.62 -1.05 -20.05
N HIS A 65 0.74 -0.20 -20.55
CA HIS A 65 1.13 1.10 -21.10
C HIS A 65 1.58 2.09 -20.02
N PHE A 66 1.17 1.91 -18.77
CA PHE A 66 1.48 2.73 -17.61
C PHE A 66 2.54 2.08 -16.71
N THR A 67 3.09 2.85 -15.79
CA THR A 67 3.90 2.36 -14.68
C THR A 67 3.01 2.08 -13.47
N THR A 68 3.17 0.88 -12.88
CA THR A 68 2.48 0.48 -11.66
C THR A 68 3.33 0.84 -10.45
N LEU A 69 2.78 1.67 -9.58
CA LEU A 69 3.36 1.96 -8.27
C LEU A 69 2.52 1.26 -7.18
N PHE A 70 3.13 0.87 -6.08
CA PHE A 70 2.38 0.36 -4.94
C PHE A 70 3.09 0.66 -3.62
N ILE A 71 2.33 0.79 -2.56
CA ILE A 71 2.82 0.70 -1.19
C ILE A 71 2.58 -0.71 -0.66
N ASP A 72 3.25 -1.12 0.40
CA ASP A 72 3.02 -2.41 1.03
C ASP A 72 1.77 -2.39 1.94
N GLY A 73 1.12 -3.55 2.08
CA GLY A 73 0.03 -3.78 3.03
C GLY A 73 0.43 -4.81 4.09
N ASN A 74 -0.55 -5.40 4.79
CA ASN A 74 -0.27 -6.51 5.71
C ASN A 74 -0.23 -7.88 5.01
N HIS A 75 -0.72 -7.97 3.78
CA HIS A 75 -0.70 -9.19 2.96
C HIS A 75 0.41 -9.16 1.90
N GLU A 76 1.66 -8.98 2.33
CA GLU A 76 2.84 -9.05 1.47
C GLU A 76 3.82 -10.11 1.98
N CYS A 77 4.56 -10.74 1.07
CA CYS A 77 5.70 -11.57 1.45
C CYS A 77 6.93 -10.67 1.63
N TYR A 78 7.13 -10.16 2.84
CA TYR A 78 8.23 -9.25 3.15
C TYR A 78 9.59 -9.89 2.94
N ASP A 79 9.73 -11.22 3.08
CA ASP A 79 10.98 -11.92 2.77
C ASP A 79 11.40 -11.74 1.29
N ILE A 80 10.43 -11.62 0.39
CA ILE A 80 10.67 -11.36 -1.03
C ILE A 80 10.85 -9.85 -1.26
N LEU A 81 9.99 -9.02 -0.67
CA LEU A 81 9.99 -7.59 -0.90
C LEU A 81 11.27 -6.93 -0.40
N ASP A 82 11.72 -7.26 0.82
CA ASP A 82 12.94 -6.75 1.43
C ASP A 82 14.23 -7.30 0.77
N ALA A 83 14.14 -8.34 -0.08
CA ALA A 83 15.28 -8.86 -0.82
C ALA A 83 15.62 -8.03 -2.08
N TYR A 84 14.75 -7.16 -2.53
CA TYR A 84 15.07 -6.24 -3.62
C TYR A 84 16.02 -5.15 -3.16
N PRO A 85 16.96 -4.70 -4.03
CA PRO A 85 17.83 -3.59 -3.70
C PRO A 85 17.03 -2.30 -3.51
N VAL A 86 17.43 -1.50 -2.53
CA VAL A 86 16.88 -0.16 -2.33
C VAL A 86 17.53 0.79 -3.34
N GLU A 87 16.72 1.49 -4.09
CA GLU A 87 17.13 2.48 -5.08
C GLU A 87 16.41 3.81 -4.83
N GLU A 88 16.87 4.88 -5.46
CA GLU A 88 16.22 6.19 -5.39
C GLU A 88 15.41 6.47 -6.66
N TRP A 89 14.20 6.99 -6.48
CA TRP A 89 13.30 7.38 -7.55
C TRP A 89 12.43 8.55 -7.12
N HIS A 90 12.37 9.62 -7.90
CA HIS A 90 11.56 10.82 -7.63
C HIS A 90 11.71 11.38 -6.20
N GLY A 91 12.91 11.33 -5.63
CA GLY A 91 13.23 11.89 -4.31
C GLY A 91 13.01 10.93 -3.14
N GLY A 92 12.48 9.74 -3.35
CA GLY A 92 12.24 8.74 -2.31
C GLY A 92 12.88 7.38 -2.63
N LYS A 93 12.94 6.51 -1.63
CA LYS A 93 13.46 5.14 -1.73
C LYS A 93 12.41 4.21 -2.27
N VAL A 94 12.82 3.30 -3.15
CA VAL A 94 11.95 2.33 -3.81
C VAL A 94 12.61 0.96 -3.94
N HIS A 95 11.79 -0.07 -4.21
CA HIS A 95 12.24 -1.32 -4.80
C HIS A 95 11.69 -1.45 -6.22
N PHE A 96 12.56 -1.61 -7.21
CA PHE A 96 12.15 -1.97 -8.56
C PHE A 96 11.88 -3.47 -8.64
N ILE A 97 10.61 -3.86 -8.55
CA ILE A 97 10.19 -5.26 -8.75
C ILE A 97 10.35 -5.63 -10.22
N LYS A 98 10.03 -4.69 -11.10
CA LYS A 98 10.28 -4.65 -12.54
C LYS A 98 10.60 -3.19 -12.91
N PRO A 99 11.14 -2.90 -14.11
CA PRO A 99 11.40 -1.53 -14.53
C PRO A 99 10.19 -0.58 -14.39
N SER A 100 8.97 -1.08 -14.58
CA SER A 100 7.72 -0.30 -14.41
C SER A 100 6.72 -0.93 -13.44
N VAL A 101 7.20 -1.71 -12.46
CA VAL A 101 6.43 -2.15 -11.28
C VAL A 101 7.27 -1.81 -10.06
N ILE A 102 6.91 -0.76 -9.34
CA ILE A 102 7.77 -0.09 -8.35
C ILE A 102 7.08 -0.06 -6.99
N HIS A 103 7.76 -0.57 -5.98
CA HIS A 103 7.34 -0.46 -4.58
C HIS A 103 7.84 0.85 -3.99
N LEU A 104 6.93 1.70 -3.57
CA LEU A 104 7.19 2.95 -2.85
C LEU A 104 7.38 2.63 -1.37
N MET A 105 8.60 2.81 -0.85
CA MET A 105 8.93 2.45 0.52
C MET A 105 8.24 3.36 1.54
N ARG A 106 8.17 2.91 2.78
CA ARG A 106 7.57 3.64 3.91
C ARG A 106 8.35 4.90 4.24
N GLY A 107 7.62 5.94 4.66
CA GLY A 107 8.19 7.17 5.17
C GLY A 107 8.86 8.06 4.11
N GLN A 108 8.60 7.84 2.83
CA GLN A 108 9.19 8.61 1.74
C GLN A 108 8.26 9.72 1.25
N VAL A 109 8.85 10.77 0.68
CA VAL A 109 8.13 11.81 -0.06
C VAL A 109 8.61 11.78 -1.50
N PHE A 110 7.70 11.51 -2.42
CA PHE A 110 7.96 11.48 -3.86
C PHE A 110 7.45 12.75 -4.52
N ASP A 111 8.21 13.32 -5.44
CA ASP A 111 7.80 14.44 -6.30
C ASP A 111 7.49 13.87 -7.70
N ILE A 112 6.20 13.73 -8.02
CA ILE A 112 5.72 13.22 -9.31
C ILE A 112 4.94 14.35 -9.98
N ASP A 113 5.45 14.86 -11.09
CA ASP A 113 4.90 15.98 -11.86
C ASP A 113 4.62 17.24 -11.00
N GLY A 114 5.51 17.51 -10.03
CA GLY A 114 5.40 18.65 -9.10
C GLY A 114 4.38 18.44 -7.97
N LEU A 115 3.74 17.28 -7.88
CA LEU A 115 2.89 16.89 -6.76
C LEU A 115 3.67 16.05 -5.76
N LYS A 116 3.53 16.35 -4.47
CA LYS A 116 4.22 15.67 -3.38
C LYS A 116 3.34 14.59 -2.76
N PHE A 117 3.85 13.36 -2.78
CA PHE A 117 3.20 12.17 -2.23
C PHE A 117 4.00 11.63 -1.06
N PHE A 118 3.44 11.70 0.14
CA PHE A 118 3.98 10.96 1.28
C PHE A 118 3.39 9.54 1.29
N THR A 119 4.25 8.53 1.41
CA THR A 119 3.84 7.12 1.41
C THR A 119 4.18 6.43 2.72
N PHE A 120 3.24 5.61 3.24
CA PHE A 120 3.49 4.81 4.41
C PHE A 120 2.63 3.54 4.40
N GLY A 121 3.24 2.40 4.07
CA GLY A 121 2.56 1.11 4.01
C GLY A 121 2.38 0.43 5.36
N GLY A 122 1.84 -0.80 5.31
CA GLY A 122 1.60 -1.65 6.46
C GLY A 122 0.25 -1.46 7.13
N ALA A 123 -0.17 -2.49 7.86
CA ALA A 123 -1.30 -2.51 8.78
C ALA A 123 -1.18 -3.72 9.71
N ALA A 124 -1.80 -3.65 10.88
CA ALA A 124 -1.89 -4.80 11.77
C ALA A 124 -2.93 -5.81 11.25
N SER A 125 -2.55 -7.07 11.12
CA SER A 125 -3.49 -8.16 10.86
C SER A 125 -4.45 -8.33 12.02
N HIS A 126 -5.74 -8.43 11.73
CA HIS A 126 -6.81 -8.56 12.74
C HIS A 126 -7.35 -9.99 12.86
N ASP A 127 -6.98 -10.88 11.96
CA ASP A 127 -7.40 -12.29 11.92
C ASP A 127 -6.39 -13.25 12.57
N ILE A 128 -5.78 -12.79 13.67
CA ILE A 128 -4.76 -13.52 14.44
C ILE A 128 -5.14 -13.68 15.91
N SER A 129 -6.44 -13.74 16.23
CA SER A 129 -6.89 -13.86 17.63
C SER A 129 -6.46 -15.16 18.31
N ASP A 130 -6.23 -16.25 17.54
CA ASP A 130 -5.66 -17.51 18.02
C ASP A 130 -4.12 -17.54 17.93
N GLY A 131 -3.52 -16.46 17.43
CA GLY A 131 -2.07 -16.22 17.42
C GLY A 131 -1.39 -16.40 16.08
N VAL A 132 -0.08 -16.13 16.10
CA VAL A 132 0.84 -16.43 15.00
C VAL A 132 1.63 -17.67 15.36
N LEU A 133 1.65 -18.66 14.50
CA LEU A 133 2.24 -19.97 14.72
C LEU A 133 3.50 -20.16 13.85
N GLU A 134 4.48 -20.90 14.37
CA GLU A 134 5.56 -21.40 13.52
C GLU A 134 5.08 -22.56 12.64
N ILE A 135 5.73 -22.76 11.49
CA ILE A 135 5.31 -23.79 10.50
C ILE A 135 5.28 -25.20 11.06
N ASP A 136 6.12 -25.49 12.04
CA ASP A 136 6.25 -26.81 12.70
C ASP A 136 5.38 -26.94 13.96
N ASP A 137 4.61 -25.90 14.33
CA ASP A 137 3.67 -25.98 15.45
C ASP A 137 2.58 -27.04 15.14
N PRO A 138 2.35 -28.01 16.05
CA PRO A 138 1.34 -29.07 15.84
C PRO A 138 -0.07 -28.53 15.53
N ARG A 139 -0.43 -27.36 16.05
CA ARG A 139 -1.72 -26.68 15.84
C ARG A 139 -1.95 -26.32 14.37
N VAL A 140 -0.89 -26.06 13.59
CA VAL A 140 -1.02 -25.78 12.14
C VAL A 140 -1.70 -26.93 11.42
N LYS A 141 -1.37 -28.19 11.78
CA LYS A 141 -1.99 -29.37 11.20
C LYS A 141 -3.39 -29.61 11.76
N GLU A 142 -3.57 -29.38 13.05
CA GLU A 142 -4.84 -29.59 13.75
C GLU A 142 -5.92 -28.60 13.29
N TRP A 143 -5.54 -27.33 13.11
CA TRP A 143 -6.45 -26.22 12.80
C TRP A 143 -6.64 -25.95 11.32
N ARG A 144 -5.91 -26.63 10.43
CA ARG A 144 -5.90 -26.37 8.98
C ARG A 144 -7.27 -26.23 8.34
N ASP A 145 -8.20 -27.11 8.75
CA ASP A 145 -9.54 -27.18 8.16
C ASP A 145 -10.63 -26.66 9.12
N ASP A 146 -10.23 -25.99 10.20
CA ASP A 146 -11.15 -25.41 11.18
C ASP A 146 -11.42 -23.93 10.85
N PRO A 147 -12.61 -23.57 10.34
CA PRO A 147 -12.95 -22.23 9.93
C PRO A 147 -13.12 -21.26 11.12
N ASP A 148 -13.24 -21.77 12.35
CA ASP A 148 -13.39 -20.95 13.55
C ASP A 148 -12.04 -20.51 14.13
N LYS A 149 -10.92 -20.96 13.52
CA LYS A 149 -9.56 -20.62 13.95
C LYS A 149 -9.00 -19.44 13.18
N MET A 150 -8.72 -18.38 13.91
CA MET A 150 -8.14 -17.12 13.42
C MET A 150 -6.64 -17.10 13.74
N TYR A 151 -5.83 -17.78 12.91
CA TYR A 151 -4.37 -17.82 13.07
C TYR A 151 -3.65 -17.59 11.75
N ARG A 152 -2.43 -17.14 11.84
CA ARG A 152 -1.52 -17.00 10.70
C ARG A 152 -0.23 -17.78 10.97
N ILE A 153 0.55 -18.05 9.92
CA ILE A 153 1.81 -18.77 10.01
C ILE A 153 2.94 -17.82 9.69
N ASN A 154 3.89 -17.74 10.64
CA ASN A 154 5.06 -16.87 10.53
C ASN A 154 5.86 -17.18 9.27
N HIS A 155 6.30 -16.13 8.53
CA HIS A 155 7.00 -16.21 7.24
C HIS A 155 6.27 -17.00 6.13
N ILE A 156 4.94 -17.22 6.25
CA ILE A 156 4.11 -17.85 5.20
C ILE A 156 2.87 -17.01 4.89
N SER A 157 2.15 -16.58 5.93
CA SER A 157 0.93 -15.79 5.79
C SER A 157 0.91 -14.58 6.74
N TRP A 158 1.97 -14.39 7.50
CA TRP A 158 2.17 -13.26 8.40
C TRP A 158 3.68 -12.97 8.56
N TRP A 159 4.02 -11.70 8.70
CA TRP A 159 5.36 -11.20 8.97
C TRP A 159 5.28 -10.08 9.99
N GLU A 160 6.19 -10.05 10.96
CA GLU A 160 6.30 -8.92 11.90
C GLU A 160 6.50 -7.59 11.17
N ARG A 161 7.09 -7.66 9.97
CA ARG A 161 7.29 -6.53 9.05
C ARG A 161 6.00 -5.89 8.52
N GLU A 162 4.81 -6.50 8.70
CA GLU A 162 3.54 -5.83 8.38
C GLU A 162 3.39 -4.53 9.19
N MET A 163 3.98 -4.49 10.38
CA MET A 163 4.09 -3.29 11.21
C MET A 163 5.43 -2.58 11.01
N PRO A 164 5.44 -1.24 11.00
CA PRO A 164 6.69 -0.49 10.83
C PRO A 164 7.58 -0.61 12.07
N ASN A 165 8.88 -0.57 11.82
CA ASN A 165 9.87 -0.36 12.88
C ASN A 165 10.01 1.13 13.23
N GLN A 166 10.79 1.45 14.26
CA GLN A 166 10.98 2.83 14.71
C GLN A 166 11.77 3.66 13.71
N GLU A 167 12.74 3.06 13.01
CA GLU A 167 13.58 3.77 12.05
C GLU A 167 12.76 4.26 10.85
N GLU A 168 11.81 3.45 10.35
CA GLU A 168 10.89 3.86 9.27
C GLU A 168 9.98 5.00 9.69
N MET A 169 9.47 4.97 10.93
CA MET A 169 8.64 6.05 11.46
C MET A 169 9.44 7.35 11.64
N ASP A 170 10.64 7.27 12.20
CA ASP A 170 11.53 8.43 12.39
C ASP A 170 11.97 9.02 11.04
N GLU A 171 12.25 8.17 10.04
CA GLU A 171 12.55 8.60 8.68
C GLU A 171 11.37 9.33 8.04
N GLY A 172 10.14 8.83 8.23
CA GLY A 172 8.94 9.48 7.73
C GLY A 172 8.73 10.88 8.30
N ILE A 173 8.88 11.05 9.62
CA ILE A 173 8.81 12.38 10.26
C ILE A 173 9.90 13.31 9.73
N LYS A 174 11.14 12.81 9.59
CA LYS A 174 12.27 13.58 9.06
C LYS A 174 11.99 14.04 7.62
N ASN A 175 11.57 13.14 6.75
CA ASN A 175 11.31 13.45 5.35
C ASN A 175 10.15 14.45 5.20
N LEU A 176 9.09 14.32 6.01
CA LEU A 176 8.02 15.33 6.04
C LEU A 176 8.53 16.70 6.50
N ALA A 177 9.39 16.76 7.52
CA ALA A 177 9.98 18.01 7.99
C ALA A 177 10.87 18.67 6.92
N GLU A 178 11.62 17.90 6.11
CA GLU A 178 12.41 18.40 4.98
C GLU A 178 11.53 19.00 3.87
N HIS A 179 10.23 18.70 3.87
CA HIS A 179 9.21 19.28 2.98
C HIS A 179 8.27 20.26 3.71
N ASP A 180 8.74 20.94 4.77
CA ASP A 180 7.97 21.91 5.55
C ASP A 180 6.67 21.34 6.14
N ASN A 181 6.58 20.03 6.37
CA ASN A 181 5.39 19.30 6.77
C ASN A 181 4.18 19.58 5.86
N LYS A 182 4.43 19.65 4.55
CA LYS A 182 3.40 19.93 3.56
C LYS A 182 3.52 19.02 2.35
N VAL A 183 2.43 18.30 2.03
CA VAL A 183 2.33 17.41 0.87
C VAL A 183 0.95 17.52 0.21
N ASP A 184 0.85 17.19 -1.07
CA ASP A 184 -0.43 17.21 -1.78
C ASP A 184 -1.25 15.97 -1.43
N PHE A 185 -0.58 14.81 -1.32
CA PHE A 185 -1.21 13.53 -1.04
C PHE A 185 -0.48 12.76 0.06
N ILE A 186 -1.26 12.11 0.92
CA ILE A 186 -0.79 11.06 1.82
C ILE A 186 -1.40 9.75 1.33
N LEU A 187 -0.55 8.75 1.07
CA LEU A 187 -0.92 7.43 0.61
C LEU A 187 -0.50 6.40 1.64
N THR A 188 -1.47 5.73 2.25
CA THR A 188 -1.21 4.72 3.28
C THR A 188 -2.03 3.47 3.04
N HIS A 189 -1.64 2.34 3.64
CA HIS A 189 -2.50 1.17 3.59
C HIS A 189 -3.63 1.28 4.62
N CYS A 190 -3.32 1.40 5.91
CA CYS A 190 -4.33 1.77 6.92
C CYS A 190 -4.39 3.29 7.12
N THR A 191 -5.24 3.80 8.01
CA THR A 191 -5.40 5.25 8.24
C THR A 191 -5.17 5.63 9.70
N ALA A 192 -5.15 6.94 9.99
CA ALA A 192 -4.98 7.50 11.32
C ALA A 192 -6.05 7.02 12.31
N SER A 193 -5.71 6.90 13.59
CA SER A 193 -6.57 6.37 14.66
C SER A 193 -7.95 7.03 14.69
N SER A 194 -8.01 8.36 14.61
CA SER A 194 -9.29 9.08 14.62
C SER A 194 -10.11 8.83 13.36
N THR A 195 -9.47 8.72 12.20
CA THR A 195 -10.13 8.42 10.93
C THR A 195 -10.64 6.98 10.92
N ALA A 196 -9.86 6.01 11.42
CA ALA A 196 -10.28 4.62 11.59
C ALA A 196 -11.49 4.50 12.55
N ALA A 197 -11.48 5.27 13.62
CA ALA A 197 -12.62 5.33 14.54
C ALA A 197 -13.89 5.88 13.88
N LEU A 198 -13.78 6.91 13.04
CA LEU A 198 -14.92 7.43 12.26
C LEU A 198 -15.44 6.39 11.27
N LEU A 199 -14.53 5.71 10.56
CA LEU A 199 -14.86 4.68 9.56
C LEU A 199 -15.64 3.52 10.19
N SER A 200 -15.24 3.08 11.39
CA SER A 200 -15.77 1.90 12.07
C SER A 200 -16.83 2.22 13.14
N HIS A 201 -17.25 3.48 13.30
CA HIS A 201 -18.10 3.92 14.42
C HIS A 201 -17.51 3.55 15.81
N GLY A 202 -16.16 3.61 15.93
CA GLY A 202 -15.44 3.35 17.16
C GLY A 202 -15.14 1.87 17.46
N LEU A 203 -15.36 0.98 16.49
CA LEU A 203 -15.08 -0.45 16.68
C LEU A 203 -13.59 -0.79 16.49
N TYR A 204 -12.89 -0.11 15.59
CA TYR A 204 -11.45 -0.31 15.40
C TYR A 204 -10.69 0.35 16.54
N LYS A 205 -9.75 -0.41 17.10
CA LYS A 205 -8.89 0.09 18.19
C LYS A 205 -7.60 0.61 17.60
N PRO A 206 -7.05 1.71 18.16
CA PRO A 206 -5.73 2.18 17.80
C PRO A 206 -4.64 1.13 18.03
N ASP A 207 -3.62 1.20 17.22
CA ASP A 207 -2.35 0.48 17.35
C ASP A 207 -1.18 1.44 17.12
N LYS A 208 0.05 0.93 17.22
CA LYS A 208 1.27 1.74 17.07
C LYS A 208 1.33 2.49 15.72
N LEU A 209 0.89 1.85 14.63
CA LEU A 209 0.93 2.45 13.30
C LEU A 209 -0.17 3.50 13.14
N THR A 210 -1.41 3.18 13.52
CA THR A 210 -2.54 4.11 13.41
C THR A 210 -2.35 5.34 14.31
N ASP A 211 -1.69 5.20 15.47
CA ASP A 211 -1.33 6.32 16.35
C ASP A 211 -0.18 7.18 15.75
N TYR A 212 0.81 6.57 15.11
CA TYR A 212 1.84 7.29 14.35
C TYR A 212 1.21 8.08 13.18
N LEU A 213 0.28 7.48 12.46
CA LEU A 213 -0.43 8.16 11.39
C LEU A 213 -1.33 9.29 11.92
N GLU A 214 -1.85 9.18 13.16
CA GLU A 214 -2.56 10.28 13.82
C GLU A 214 -1.65 11.45 14.14
N GLU A 215 -0.40 11.20 14.54
CA GLU A 215 0.60 12.25 14.73
C GLU A 215 0.86 12.99 13.42
N ILE A 216 1.02 12.27 12.30
CA ILE A 216 1.16 12.87 10.97
C ILE A 216 -0.07 13.70 10.63
N ARG A 217 -1.27 13.17 10.84
CA ARG A 217 -2.52 13.85 10.55
C ARG A 217 -2.66 15.18 11.28
N CYS A 218 -2.14 15.26 12.50
CA CYS A 218 -2.19 16.46 13.33
C CYS A 218 -1.13 17.51 12.96
N ASN A 219 0.00 17.09 12.38
CA ASN A 219 1.18 17.96 12.22
C ASN A 219 1.51 18.30 10.76
N VAL A 220 0.87 17.65 9.78
CA VAL A 220 1.15 17.81 8.34
C VAL A 220 -0.02 18.52 7.65
N ASP A 221 0.29 19.52 6.84
CA ASP A 221 -0.68 20.13 5.91
C ASP A 221 -0.75 19.26 4.64
N TYR A 222 -1.88 18.62 4.40
CA TYR A 222 -2.08 17.76 3.23
C TYR A 222 -3.36 18.10 2.47
N GLY A 223 -3.32 17.89 1.16
CA GLY A 223 -4.47 18.06 0.29
C GLY A 223 -5.49 16.95 0.43
N ARG A 224 -5.07 15.70 0.21
CA ARG A 224 -5.91 14.49 0.34
C ARG A 224 -5.12 13.35 0.96
N TRP A 225 -5.83 12.51 1.71
CA TRP A 225 -5.34 11.25 2.25
C TRP A 225 -6.14 10.09 1.66
N LEU A 226 -5.47 9.15 1.01
CA LEU A 226 -6.10 7.97 0.44
C LEU A 226 -5.51 6.71 1.09
N CYS A 227 -6.37 5.78 1.50
CA CYS A 227 -5.95 4.51 2.10
C CYS A 227 -6.75 3.33 1.54
N GLY A 228 -6.19 2.12 1.71
CA GLY A 228 -6.84 0.83 1.43
C GLY A 228 -7.32 0.12 2.68
N HIS A 229 -6.97 -1.19 2.81
CA HIS A 229 -7.13 -2.05 3.98
C HIS A 229 -8.56 -2.39 4.41
N TYR A 230 -9.46 -1.44 4.38
CA TYR A 230 -10.80 -1.59 4.97
C TYR A 230 -11.85 -2.17 4.01
N HIS A 231 -11.45 -2.52 2.79
CA HIS A 231 -12.30 -3.09 1.74
C HIS A 231 -13.61 -2.31 1.53
N ASP A 232 -13.51 -0.98 1.59
CA ASP A 232 -14.61 -0.05 1.39
C ASP A 232 -14.19 1.05 0.39
N SER A 233 -15.14 1.73 -0.20
CA SER A 233 -14.88 2.83 -1.14
C SER A 233 -15.79 4.00 -0.80
N LYS A 234 -15.29 4.93 0.03
CA LYS A 234 -16.04 6.12 0.45
C LYS A 234 -15.16 7.26 0.94
N ALA A 235 -15.70 8.46 0.93
CA ALA A 235 -15.16 9.58 1.67
C ALA A 235 -15.45 9.41 3.16
N ILE A 236 -14.41 9.49 4.00
CA ILE A 236 -14.53 9.45 5.47
C ILE A 236 -14.67 10.87 5.99
N THR A 237 -13.86 11.78 5.47
CA THR A 237 -13.94 13.23 5.71
C THR A 237 -13.90 13.99 4.39
N ALA A 238 -13.79 15.31 4.41
CA ALA A 238 -13.62 16.12 3.21
C ALA A 238 -12.25 15.89 2.50
N LYS A 239 -11.26 15.34 3.22
CA LYS A 239 -9.90 15.11 2.70
C LYS A 239 -9.48 13.63 2.74
N ASP A 240 -10.12 12.79 3.56
CA ASP A 240 -9.71 11.42 3.81
C ASP A 240 -10.67 10.44 3.11
N TYR A 241 -10.10 9.51 2.35
CA TYR A 241 -10.83 8.56 1.49
C TYR A 241 -10.28 7.15 1.69
N VAL A 242 -11.17 6.18 1.84
CA VAL A 242 -10.83 4.77 1.70
C VAL A 242 -11.22 4.31 0.30
N LEU A 243 -10.33 3.55 -0.33
CA LEU A 243 -10.53 2.96 -1.66
C LEU A 243 -10.34 1.44 -1.59
N TYR A 244 -11.12 0.73 -2.37
CA TYR A 244 -10.99 -0.70 -2.56
C TYR A 244 -10.95 -1.05 -4.05
N GLU A 245 -12.11 -1.30 -4.68
CA GLU A 245 -12.15 -1.76 -6.07
C GLU A 245 -12.13 -0.63 -7.10
N GLN A 246 -12.44 0.58 -6.70
CA GLN A 246 -12.49 1.72 -7.59
C GLN A 246 -11.09 2.13 -8.05
N ILE A 247 -10.98 2.51 -9.32
CA ILE A 247 -9.81 3.17 -9.88
C ILE A 247 -10.19 4.63 -10.11
N VAL A 248 -9.56 5.53 -9.38
CA VAL A 248 -9.89 6.96 -9.40
C VAL A 248 -8.72 7.79 -9.93
N ARG A 249 -8.99 8.73 -10.81
CA ARG A 249 -8.02 9.70 -11.28
C ARG A 249 -7.85 10.81 -10.24
N ILE A 250 -6.60 11.18 -9.94
CA ILE A 250 -6.26 12.25 -8.97
C ILE A 250 -5.47 13.42 -9.60
N ALA A 251 -4.79 13.17 -10.71
CA ALA A 251 -4.09 14.18 -11.50
C ALA A 251 -4.19 13.85 -13.00
#